data_a80a956fdb031882bc74d1b42d0ade48
#
_entry.id   a80a956fdb031882bc74d1b42d0ade48
#
_cell.length_a   1.000
_cell.length_b   1.000
_cell.length_c   1.000
_cell.angle_alpha   90.00
_cell.angle_beta   90.00
_cell.angle_gamma   90.00
#
_symmetry.space_group_name_H-M   'P 1'
#
loop_
_entity.id
_entity.type
_entity.pdbx_description
1 polymer ?
#
loop_
_entity_poly.entity_id
_entity_poly.type
_entity_poly.pdbx_seq_one_letter_code
_entity_poly.pdbx_strand_id
1 'polypeptide(L)'
;MAATHEKDLSTEQSTTQTHARLSRADGDPGRTQRSQAPPDEGPKTARDINSLEAAGLAGRAAPLGFNASDRLRHRGDFLRVQRTGSRFQTSHFVVYLMRTGETRPPRLGITVSRRIGGAVIRNRVKRRVRECFRIKLRPAIPAGSDLLVIARTGAARLGNHAILEELTTATMNLWRPL
;
A
#
# COMPACT_ATOMS: atom_id res chain seq x y z
N MET A 1 39.26 6.08 48.34
CA MET A 1 39.82 4.73 48.15
C MET A 1 39.39 4.23 46.79
N ALA A 2 40.38 4.04 45.97
CA ALA A 2 40.31 3.64 44.58
C ALA A 2 39.99 2.16 44.42
N ALA A 3 39.32 1.79 43.31
CA ALA A 3 39.57 0.55 42.61
C ALA A 3 39.06 0.67 41.18
N THR A 4 39.95 0.99 40.31
CA THR A 4 39.97 0.70 38.87
C THR A 4 39.90 -0.79 38.61
N HIS A 5 39.10 -1.23 37.61
CA HIS A 5 39.31 -2.51 36.95
C HIS A 5 39.15 -2.35 35.46
N GLU A 6 40.31 -2.27 34.86
CA GLU A 6 40.65 -2.37 33.45
C GLU A 6 40.88 -3.86 33.10
N LYS A 7 40.31 -4.36 32.04
CA LYS A 7 40.68 -5.58 31.29
C LYS A 7 39.80 -5.61 30.04
N ASP A 8 40.24 -5.90 28.95
CA ASP A 8 41.40 -6.28 28.16
C ASP A 8 40.90 -6.54 26.74
N LEU A 9 41.63 -6.05 25.82
CA LEU A 9 41.54 -6.26 24.39
C LEU A 9 41.73 -7.75 24.06
N SER A 10 40.92 -8.32 23.19
CA SER A 10 41.26 -9.50 22.40
C SER A 10 40.81 -9.33 20.96
N THR A 11 41.75 -8.97 20.16
CA THR A 11 41.89 -9.10 18.74
C THR A 11 41.87 -10.58 18.36
N GLU A 12 40.97 -11.02 17.50
CA GLU A 12 41.20 -12.21 16.69
C GLU A 12 40.84 -11.96 15.24
N GLN A 13 41.89 -11.96 14.46
CA GLN A 13 41.92 -12.07 13.01
C GLN A 13 41.63 -13.50 12.61
N SER A 14 40.80 -13.71 11.63
CA SER A 14 40.74 -14.96 10.87
C SER A 14 40.38 -14.69 9.42
N THR A 15 41.39 -14.51 8.63
CA THR A 15 41.88 -15.45 7.61
C THR A 15 40.93 -15.68 6.41
N THR A 16 41.26 -14.97 5.38
CA THR A 16 40.99 -15.17 3.95
C THR A 16 41.20 -16.64 3.53
N GLN A 17 40.23 -17.26 2.90
CA GLN A 17 40.45 -18.41 2.05
C GLN A 17 39.83 -18.19 0.67
N THR A 18 40.73 -17.79 -0.22
CA THR A 18 40.64 -17.82 -1.67
C THR A 18 40.62 -19.26 -2.14
N HIS A 19 39.55 -19.72 -2.76
CA HIS A 19 39.55 -20.90 -3.61
C HIS A 19 39.34 -20.50 -5.07
N ALA A 20 40.45 -20.29 -5.73
CA ALA A 20 40.55 -20.38 -7.17
C ALA A 20 40.27 -21.81 -7.62
N ARG A 21 39.32 -22.04 -8.49
CA ARG A 21 39.17 -23.29 -9.22
C ARG A 21 39.11 -23.02 -10.72
N LEU A 22 40.15 -23.49 -11.32
CA LEU A 22 40.54 -23.54 -12.72
C LEU A 22 39.41 -23.90 -13.71
N SER A 23 39.53 -23.21 -14.80
CA SER A 23 39.10 -23.47 -16.17
C SER A 23 39.11 -24.94 -16.61
N ARG A 24 38.09 -25.39 -17.28
CA ARG A 24 38.18 -26.33 -18.36
C ARG A 24 37.30 -25.90 -19.51
N ALA A 25 37.95 -25.47 -20.56
CA ALA A 25 37.41 -25.34 -21.89
C ALA A 25 37.30 -26.74 -22.49
N ASP A 26 36.12 -27.12 -22.93
CA ASP A 26 35.95 -28.14 -23.93
C ASP A 26 34.97 -27.61 -24.97
N GLY A 27 35.51 -27.40 -26.18
CA GLY A 27 34.81 -26.97 -27.35
C GLY A 27 33.96 -28.11 -27.88
N ASP A 28 32.74 -27.81 -28.20
CA ASP A 28 31.91 -28.63 -29.10
C ASP A 28 31.58 -27.82 -30.36
N PRO A 29 32.18 -28.13 -31.51
CA PRO A 29 31.85 -27.54 -32.80
C PRO A 29 30.79 -28.40 -33.48
N GLY A 30 29.53 -28.14 -33.29
CA GLY A 30 28.54 -28.90 -34.04
C GLY A 30 27.09 -28.59 -33.71
N ARG A 31 26.64 -27.33 -33.90
CA ARG A 31 25.21 -27.07 -33.90
C ARG A 31 24.80 -26.33 -35.16
N THR A 32 24.29 -27.12 -36.08
CA THR A 32 23.53 -26.77 -37.27
C THR A 32 22.65 -25.54 -37.07
N GLN A 33 22.80 -24.56 -37.93
CA GLN A 33 21.92 -23.42 -38.11
C GLN A 33 20.52 -23.91 -38.46
N ARG A 34 19.63 -23.86 -37.50
CA ARG A 34 18.19 -24.03 -37.73
C ARG A 34 17.65 -22.66 -38.11
N SER A 35 17.24 -22.55 -39.39
CA SER A 35 16.51 -21.41 -39.95
C SER A 35 15.42 -20.95 -38.97
N GLN A 36 15.57 -19.75 -38.43
CA GLN A 36 14.51 -19.07 -37.68
C GLN A 36 13.50 -18.57 -38.71
N ALA A 37 12.33 -19.19 -38.71
CA ALA A 37 11.13 -18.63 -39.31
C ALA A 37 10.79 -17.33 -38.57
N PRO A 38 10.23 -16.30 -39.23
CA PRO A 38 9.79 -15.09 -38.56
C PRO A 38 8.70 -15.45 -37.51
N PRO A 39 8.68 -14.79 -36.35
CA PRO A 39 7.65 -15.03 -35.36
C PRO A 39 6.29 -14.69 -35.94
N ASP A 40 5.41 -15.68 -35.92
CA ASP A 40 4.00 -15.58 -36.24
C ASP A 40 3.42 -14.51 -35.28
N GLU A 41 2.95 -13.39 -35.84
CA GLU A 41 2.22 -12.38 -35.08
C GLU A 41 0.88 -13.00 -34.65
N GLY A 42 0.91 -13.71 -33.52
CA GLY A 42 -0.33 -14.17 -32.86
C GLY A 42 -1.23 -12.99 -32.52
N PRO A 43 -2.53 -13.21 -32.42
CA PRO A 43 -3.51 -12.14 -32.20
C PRO A 43 -3.14 -11.35 -30.93
N LYS A 44 -3.00 -10.03 -31.09
CA LYS A 44 -2.68 -9.09 -30.02
C LYS A 44 -3.62 -9.34 -28.85
N THR A 45 -3.04 -9.82 -27.77
CA THR A 45 -3.78 -10.15 -26.55
C THR A 45 -4.46 -8.90 -25.99
N ALA A 46 -5.64 -9.06 -25.41
CA ALA A 46 -6.51 -8.03 -24.84
C ALA A 46 -5.83 -7.04 -23.85
N ARG A 47 -4.52 -7.11 -23.68
CA ARG A 47 -3.71 -6.17 -22.88
C ARG A 47 -3.36 -4.88 -23.61
N ASP A 48 -3.27 -4.90 -24.96
CA ASP A 48 -2.87 -3.74 -25.75
C ASP A 48 -4.02 -2.76 -26.01
N ILE A 49 -5.26 -3.20 -25.85
CA ILE A 49 -6.46 -2.34 -26.02
C ILE A 49 -6.66 -1.41 -24.85
N ASN A 50 -6.07 -1.71 -23.69
CA ASN A 50 -6.25 -0.90 -22.47
C ASN A 50 -5.34 0.33 -22.42
N SER A 51 -4.34 0.43 -23.30
CA SER A 51 -3.39 1.55 -23.33
C SER A 51 -3.88 2.73 -24.19
N LEU A 52 -4.75 2.49 -25.17
CA LEU A 52 -5.27 3.53 -26.06
C LEU A 52 -6.52 4.23 -25.54
N GLU A 53 -7.24 3.63 -24.58
CA GLU A 53 -8.43 4.23 -23.97
C GLU A 53 -8.14 5.22 -22.82
N ALA A 54 -6.89 5.32 -22.37
CA ALA A 54 -6.52 6.19 -21.25
C ALA A 54 -6.39 7.68 -21.62
N ALA A 55 -6.42 8.02 -22.91
CA ALA A 55 -6.14 9.39 -23.38
C ALA A 55 -7.38 10.24 -23.73
N GLY A 56 -8.59 9.74 -23.57
CA GLY A 56 -9.72 10.45 -24.11
C GLY A 56 -11.05 10.27 -23.42
N LEU A 57 -11.18 10.52 -22.10
CA LEU A 57 -12.52 10.65 -21.49
C LEU A 57 -12.44 11.39 -20.14
N ALA A 58 -12.32 12.71 -20.22
CA ALA A 58 -12.79 13.60 -19.17
C ALA A 58 -14.31 13.41 -19.05
N GLY A 59 -14.78 12.53 -18.14
CA GLY A 59 -16.21 12.25 -17.96
C GLY A 59 -16.54 10.81 -17.54
N ARG A 60 -15.60 9.89 -17.57
CA ARG A 60 -15.85 8.50 -17.14
C ARG A 60 -15.85 8.42 -15.62
N ALA A 61 -16.96 7.95 -15.06
CA ALA A 61 -17.07 7.57 -13.66
C ALA A 61 -15.83 6.77 -13.27
N ALA A 62 -15.12 7.20 -12.22
CA ALA A 62 -13.90 6.56 -11.77
C ALA A 62 -14.13 5.04 -11.64
N PRO A 63 -13.21 4.20 -12.11
CA PRO A 63 -13.40 2.75 -12.06
C PRO A 63 -13.77 2.33 -10.65
N LEU A 64 -14.86 1.58 -10.52
CA LEU A 64 -15.44 1.14 -9.25
C LEU A 64 -14.49 0.22 -8.45
N GLY A 65 -13.32 -0.11 -8.98
CA GLY A 65 -12.29 -0.90 -8.32
C GLY A 65 -11.52 -0.13 -7.24
N PHE A 66 -11.02 -0.86 -6.24
CA PHE A 66 -10.07 -0.36 -5.26
C PHE A 66 -8.66 -0.83 -5.62
N ASN A 67 -7.95 -0.02 -6.38
CA ASN A 67 -6.67 -0.34 -6.99
C ASN A 67 -5.49 -0.20 -6.01
N ALA A 68 -4.31 -0.62 -6.44
CA ALA A 68 -3.09 -0.48 -5.66
C ALA A 68 -2.69 0.99 -5.43
N SER A 69 -2.98 1.87 -6.41
CA SER A 69 -2.79 3.31 -6.35
C SER A 69 -3.68 4.01 -5.32
N ASP A 70 -4.84 3.43 -5.00
CA ASP A 70 -5.78 3.99 -4.04
C ASP A 70 -5.38 3.70 -2.58
N ARG A 71 -4.23 3.05 -2.37
CA ARG A 71 -3.79 2.61 -1.04
C ARG A 71 -2.55 3.36 -0.56
N LEU A 72 -2.59 3.81 0.68
CA LEU A 72 -1.36 4.15 1.39
C LEU A 72 -0.60 2.86 1.71
N ARG A 73 0.63 2.72 1.22
CA ARG A 73 1.42 1.49 1.34
C ARG A 73 2.67 1.67 2.18
N HIS A 74 3.28 2.84 2.13
CA HIS A 74 4.55 3.11 2.80
C HIS A 74 4.31 3.61 4.23
N ARG A 75 5.11 3.12 5.18
CA ARG A 75 5.04 3.53 6.58
C ARG A 75 5.20 5.06 6.73
N GLY A 76 6.05 5.67 5.91
CA GLY A 76 6.24 7.11 5.89
C GLY A 76 4.95 7.90 5.62
N ASP A 77 4.12 7.42 4.68
CA ASP A 77 2.84 8.05 4.36
C ASP A 77 1.88 7.99 5.56
N PHE A 78 1.80 6.85 6.25
CA PHE A 78 0.99 6.71 7.46
C PHE A 78 1.41 7.69 8.54
N LEU A 79 2.71 7.79 8.81
CA LEU A 79 3.24 8.69 9.83
C LEU A 79 3.01 10.16 9.45
N ARG A 80 3.19 10.51 8.16
CA ARG A 80 2.94 11.86 7.66
C ARG A 80 1.48 12.25 7.88
N VAL A 81 0.52 11.40 7.45
CA VAL A 81 -0.92 11.66 7.65
C VAL A 81 -1.27 11.79 9.13
N GLN A 82 -0.66 10.99 10.01
CA GLN A 82 -0.91 11.08 11.45
C GLN A 82 -0.37 12.37 12.09
N ARG A 83 0.76 12.91 11.57
CA ARG A 83 1.40 14.10 12.13
C ARG A 83 0.78 15.39 11.63
N THR A 84 0.43 15.46 10.35
CA THR A 84 0.02 16.70 9.68
C THR A 84 -1.46 16.74 9.32
N GLY A 85 -2.15 15.58 9.29
CA GLY A 85 -3.57 15.49 8.96
C GLY A 85 -4.48 15.94 10.10
N SER A 86 -5.63 16.49 9.73
CA SER A 86 -6.72 16.76 10.67
C SER A 86 -7.24 15.45 11.22
N ARG A 87 -7.52 15.39 12.53
CA ARG A 87 -7.97 14.18 13.24
C ARG A 87 -9.40 14.33 13.72
N PHE A 88 -10.20 13.30 13.48
CA PHE A 88 -11.52 13.15 14.10
C PHE A 88 -11.67 11.75 14.70
N GLN A 89 -12.31 11.64 15.85
CA GLN A 89 -12.50 10.38 16.55
C GLN A 89 -13.98 10.09 16.72
N THR A 90 -14.39 8.90 16.30
CA THR A 90 -15.69 8.32 16.57
C THR A 90 -15.57 7.26 17.67
N SER A 91 -16.67 6.61 18.01
CA SER A 91 -16.69 5.53 19.01
C SER A 91 -15.74 4.38 18.63
N HIS A 92 -15.70 3.99 17.35
CA HIS A 92 -14.99 2.81 16.88
C HIS A 92 -13.85 3.09 15.91
N PHE A 93 -13.67 4.34 15.47
CA PHE A 93 -12.60 4.71 14.53
C PHE A 93 -11.91 6.01 14.95
N VAL A 94 -10.63 6.10 14.59
CA VAL A 94 -9.93 7.37 14.51
C VAL A 94 -9.62 7.62 13.05
N VAL A 95 -10.04 8.75 12.53
CA VAL A 95 -9.90 9.11 11.12
C VAL A 95 -8.98 10.32 11.01
N TYR A 96 -8.02 10.25 10.12
CA TYR A 96 -7.15 11.37 9.76
C TYR A 96 -7.35 11.69 8.29
N LEU A 97 -7.43 12.96 7.96
CA LEU A 97 -7.51 13.47 6.60
C LEU A 97 -6.38 14.48 6.39
N MET A 98 -5.58 14.26 5.36
CA MET A 98 -4.51 15.17 4.96
C MET A 98 -4.68 15.53 3.49
N ARG A 99 -4.58 16.82 3.15
CA ARG A 99 -4.51 17.29 1.76
C ARG A 99 -3.06 17.38 1.32
N THR A 100 -2.74 16.82 0.17
CA THR A 100 -1.36 16.81 -0.36
C THR A 100 -1.14 17.85 -1.46
N GLY A 101 -2.21 18.47 -1.96
CA GLY A 101 -2.12 19.38 -3.10
C GLY A 101 -1.89 18.73 -4.47
N GLU A 102 -1.76 17.41 -4.50
CA GLU A 102 -1.58 16.64 -5.74
C GLU A 102 -2.91 16.44 -6.46
N THR A 103 -2.88 16.26 -7.78
CA THR A 103 -4.09 16.05 -8.60
C THR A 103 -4.54 14.59 -8.70
N ARG A 104 -3.96 13.70 -7.91
CA ARG A 104 -4.28 12.27 -7.89
C ARG A 104 -5.59 11.95 -7.16
N PRO A 105 -6.21 10.80 -7.43
CA PRO A 105 -7.36 10.33 -6.66
C PRO A 105 -7.04 10.18 -5.17
N PRO A 106 -8.05 10.30 -4.28
CA PRO A 106 -7.87 10.08 -2.85
C PRO A 106 -7.34 8.69 -2.55
N ARG A 107 -6.39 8.58 -1.59
CA ARG A 107 -5.83 7.29 -1.14
C ARG A 107 -6.33 6.95 0.26
N LEU A 108 -6.44 5.65 0.52
CA LEU A 108 -6.90 5.12 1.80
C LEU A 108 -5.81 4.29 2.48
N GLY A 109 -5.49 4.63 3.73
CA GLY A 109 -4.74 3.80 4.66
C GLY A 109 -5.66 3.19 5.72
N ILE A 110 -5.45 1.93 6.08
CA ILE A 110 -6.25 1.27 7.12
C ILE A 110 -5.34 0.56 8.11
N THR A 111 -5.50 0.90 9.38
CA THR A 111 -4.81 0.24 10.47
C THR A 111 -5.82 -0.49 11.36
N VAL A 112 -5.64 -1.80 11.55
CA VAL A 112 -6.46 -2.63 12.43
C VAL A 112 -5.52 -3.42 13.35
N SER A 113 -5.50 -3.08 14.62
CA SER A 113 -4.60 -3.68 15.61
C SER A 113 -4.97 -5.14 15.94
N ARG A 114 -4.02 -5.90 16.48
CA ARG A 114 -4.26 -7.28 16.94
C ARG A 114 -5.29 -7.36 18.08
N ARG A 115 -5.46 -6.29 18.85
CA ARG A 115 -6.43 -6.20 19.96
C ARG A 115 -7.89 -6.30 19.50
N ILE A 116 -8.19 -6.05 18.22
CA ILE A 116 -9.54 -6.12 17.67
C ILE A 116 -9.98 -7.58 17.45
N GLY A 117 -9.04 -8.49 17.25
CA GLY A 117 -9.32 -9.92 17.07
C GLY A 117 -8.33 -10.62 16.15
N GLY A 118 -8.62 -11.87 15.82
CA GLY A 118 -7.83 -12.70 14.92
C GLY A 118 -7.74 -12.16 13.49
N ALA A 119 -6.92 -12.77 12.67
CA ALA A 119 -6.66 -12.30 11.30
C ALA A 119 -7.92 -12.20 10.45
N VAL A 120 -8.84 -13.15 10.57
CA VAL A 120 -10.11 -13.18 9.83
C VAL A 120 -10.96 -11.96 10.18
N ILE A 121 -11.10 -11.66 11.48
CA ILE A 121 -11.86 -10.51 11.97
C ILE A 121 -11.24 -9.21 11.46
N ARG A 122 -9.93 -9.03 11.59
CA ARG A 122 -9.23 -7.84 11.09
C ARG A 122 -9.41 -7.66 9.57
N ASN A 123 -9.34 -8.74 8.81
CA ASN A 123 -9.54 -8.69 7.36
C ASN A 123 -10.98 -8.33 6.99
N ARG A 124 -11.96 -8.81 7.76
CA ARG A 124 -13.38 -8.44 7.59
C ARG A 124 -13.57 -6.93 7.79
N VAL A 125 -13.04 -6.36 8.87
CA VAL A 125 -13.09 -4.91 9.12
C VAL A 125 -12.42 -4.14 7.98
N LYS A 126 -11.22 -4.53 7.55
CA LYS A 126 -10.53 -3.89 6.43
C LYS A 126 -11.34 -3.94 5.12
N ARG A 127 -12.01 -5.05 4.82
CA ARG A 127 -12.86 -5.18 3.63
C ARG A 127 -14.04 -4.21 3.69
N ARG A 128 -14.73 -4.14 4.82
CA ARG A 128 -15.86 -3.24 5.03
C ARG A 128 -15.46 -1.76 4.89
N VAL A 129 -14.36 -1.36 5.51
CA VAL A 129 -13.85 0.02 5.39
C VAL A 129 -13.47 0.37 3.94
N ARG A 130 -12.84 -0.56 3.20
CA ARG A 130 -12.54 -0.34 1.77
C ARG A 130 -13.79 -0.17 0.94
N GLU A 131 -14.81 -0.96 1.21
CA GLU A 131 -16.08 -0.88 0.50
C GLU A 131 -16.78 0.46 0.78
N CYS A 132 -16.84 0.90 2.04
CA CYS A 132 -17.34 2.21 2.41
C CYS A 132 -16.57 3.34 1.71
N PHE A 133 -15.24 3.25 1.69
CA PHE A 133 -14.40 4.22 0.98
C PHE A 133 -14.72 4.26 -0.51
N ARG A 134 -14.72 3.11 -1.16
CA ARG A 134 -14.94 2.99 -2.60
C ARG A 134 -16.28 3.59 -3.04
N ILE A 135 -17.35 3.29 -2.31
CA ILE A 135 -18.72 3.65 -2.72
C ILE A 135 -19.08 5.07 -2.32
N LYS A 136 -18.73 5.51 -1.12
CA LYS A 136 -19.23 6.76 -0.54
C LYS A 136 -18.17 7.80 -0.28
N LEU A 137 -17.03 7.43 0.30
CA LEU A 137 -16.06 8.42 0.75
C LEU A 137 -15.19 8.94 -0.40
N ARG A 138 -14.80 8.08 -1.33
CA ARG A 138 -13.94 8.45 -2.46
C ARG A 138 -14.53 9.57 -3.33
N PRO A 139 -15.82 9.54 -3.73
CA PRO A 139 -16.41 10.63 -4.49
C PRO A 139 -16.64 11.90 -3.67
N ALA A 140 -16.77 11.77 -2.34
CA ALA A 140 -17.01 12.90 -1.45
C ALA A 140 -15.72 13.62 -1.00
N ILE A 141 -14.57 12.96 -1.09
CA ILE A 141 -13.28 13.52 -0.68
C ILE A 141 -12.58 14.14 -1.91
N PRO A 142 -12.00 15.33 -1.78
CA PRO A 142 -11.32 15.99 -2.91
C PRO A 142 -10.09 15.21 -3.36
N ALA A 143 -9.74 15.38 -4.62
CA ALA A 143 -8.49 14.88 -5.18
C ALA A 143 -7.28 15.35 -4.35
N GLY A 144 -6.20 14.59 -4.38
CA GLY A 144 -5.00 14.91 -3.61
C GLY A 144 -5.15 14.77 -2.10
N SER A 145 -6.10 13.95 -1.63
CA SER A 145 -6.27 13.70 -0.21
C SER A 145 -5.81 12.30 0.18
N ASP A 146 -5.24 12.19 1.37
CA ASP A 146 -4.90 10.93 2.03
C ASP A 146 -5.79 10.76 3.25
N LEU A 147 -6.59 9.69 3.24
CA LEU A 147 -7.44 9.29 4.36
C LEU A 147 -6.82 8.12 5.10
N LEU A 148 -6.64 8.24 6.40
CA LEU A 148 -6.17 7.15 7.26
C LEU A 148 -7.23 6.81 8.29
N VAL A 149 -7.65 5.54 8.31
CA VAL A 149 -8.63 5.00 9.24
C VAL A 149 -7.96 4.01 10.18
N ILE A 150 -8.03 4.29 11.48
CA ILE A 150 -7.53 3.41 12.54
C ILE A 150 -8.72 2.83 13.28
N ALA A 151 -8.91 1.52 13.18
CA ALA A 151 -9.98 0.84 13.90
C ALA A 151 -9.63 0.69 15.39
N ARG A 152 -10.63 0.93 16.26
CA ARG A 152 -10.58 0.76 17.71
C ARG A 152 -11.33 -0.50 18.14
N THR A 153 -11.23 -0.83 19.42
CA THR A 153 -11.97 -1.94 20.05
C THR A 153 -13.46 -1.77 19.77
N GLY A 154 -14.15 -2.85 19.43
CA GLY A 154 -15.59 -2.81 19.09
C GLY A 154 -15.89 -2.70 17.59
N ALA A 155 -15.00 -2.15 16.76
CA ALA A 155 -15.19 -2.03 15.31
C ALA A 155 -15.52 -3.35 14.62
N ALA A 156 -15.09 -4.48 15.19
CA ALA A 156 -15.38 -5.81 14.67
C ALA A 156 -16.85 -6.20 14.70
N ARG A 157 -17.61 -5.65 15.66
CA ARG A 157 -19.03 -5.94 15.88
C ARG A 157 -19.96 -5.13 14.98
N LEU A 158 -19.46 -4.03 14.42
CA LEU A 158 -20.26 -3.15 13.59
C LEU A 158 -20.66 -3.81 12.27
N GLY A 159 -21.91 -3.57 11.85
CA GLY A 159 -22.37 -3.85 10.49
C GLY A 159 -21.81 -2.86 9.47
N ASN A 160 -22.04 -3.13 8.20
CA ASN A 160 -21.58 -2.26 7.11
C ASN A 160 -22.18 -0.84 7.20
N HIS A 161 -23.46 -0.74 7.57
CA HIS A 161 -24.17 0.53 7.70
C HIS A 161 -23.56 1.41 8.81
N ALA A 162 -23.38 0.86 10.00
CA ALA A 162 -22.80 1.59 11.13
C ALA A 162 -21.37 2.07 10.86
N ILE A 163 -20.56 1.24 10.18
CA ILE A 163 -19.22 1.65 9.74
C ILE A 163 -19.31 2.82 8.74
N LEU A 164 -20.24 2.74 7.79
CA LEU A 164 -20.45 3.79 6.81
C LEU A 164 -20.86 5.11 7.47
N GLU A 165 -21.82 5.07 8.38
CA GLU A 165 -22.28 6.26 9.11
C GLU A 165 -21.16 6.91 9.91
N GLU A 166 -20.43 6.13 10.72
CA GLU A 166 -19.31 6.68 11.51
C GLU A 166 -18.21 7.29 10.64
N LEU A 167 -17.84 6.62 9.55
CA LEU A 167 -16.80 7.11 8.65
C LEU A 167 -17.26 8.33 7.85
N THR A 168 -18.52 8.38 7.43
CA THR A 168 -19.09 9.54 6.73
C THR A 168 -19.12 10.74 7.67
N THR A 169 -19.65 10.58 8.88
CA THR A 169 -19.67 11.63 9.88
C THR A 169 -18.26 12.15 10.19
N ALA A 170 -17.30 11.24 10.39
CA ALA A 170 -15.91 11.63 10.63
C ALA A 170 -15.32 12.42 9.45
N THR A 171 -15.55 11.96 8.24
CA THR A 171 -15.02 12.60 7.03
C THR A 171 -15.65 13.98 6.79
N MET A 172 -16.95 14.12 7.00
CA MET A 172 -17.66 15.39 6.88
C MET A 172 -17.17 16.43 7.92
N ASN A 173 -16.91 15.99 9.16
CA ASN A 173 -16.34 16.87 10.17
C ASN A 173 -14.90 17.30 9.87
N LEU A 174 -14.11 16.43 9.23
CA LEU A 174 -12.75 16.75 8.80
C LEU A 174 -12.70 17.61 7.54
N TRP A 175 -13.74 17.52 6.73
CA TRP A 175 -13.87 18.21 5.45
C TRP A 175 -14.72 19.49 5.56
N ARG A 176 -14.96 20.08 6.68
CA ARG A 176 -15.60 21.41 6.73
C ARG A 176 -14.70 22.41 5.98
N PRO A 177 -15.17 23.07 4.90
CA PRO A 177 -14.48 24.25 4.39
C PRO A 177 -14.54 25.29 5.52
N LEU A 178 -13.38 25.89 5.81
CA LEU A 178 -13.29 27.08 6.67
C LEU A 178 -14.01 28.23 5.97
#